data_3ed02c0ca23cac003fe3c2d4d3939cf9
#
_entry.id   3ed02c0ca23cac003fe3c2d4d3939cf9
#
_cell.length_a   1.000
_cell.length_b   1.000
_cell.length_c   1.000
_cell.angle_alpha   90.00
_cell.angle_beta   90.00
_cell.angle_gamma   90.00
#
_symmetry.space_group_name_H-M   'P 1'
#
loop_
_entity.id
_entity.type
_entity.pdbx_description
1 polymer ?
#
loop_
_entity_poly.entity_id
_entity_poly.type
_entity_poly.pdbx_seq_one_letter_code
_entity_poly.pdbx_strand_id
1 'polypeptide(L)'
;MELNLAGRTALVTGAHRGTGRAIAAALAQEGVKVWLHGFEAGATEAACEGIPGAQPLVNALDSDAAVAELLAVLGDSPLDILVNNYGRASRGALSPFKEADWLEMYEVNVLSAARLSSALMPKLEASPAGRIIHLGTIGSTKPAAENPHYYAAKGALATLTVSMAQSLAGTGIRVNLVAPGIIRTDEVVEMLTARAAKAGLATDWPSVEAHATRHWYPNLLGRLAEREEVADLVTFLASDRAAFLHGQLLRIDGGAVPIVS
;
A
#
# COMPACT_ATOMS: atom_id res chain seq x y z
N MET A 1 11.53 16.38 -13.08
CA MET A 1 10.51 17.16 -12.32
C MET A 1 10.98 17.17 -10.88
N GLU A 2 11.15 18.34 -10.29
CA GLU A 2 11.49 18.41 -8.86
C GLU A 2 10.23 18.14 -8.02
N LEU A 3 10.32 17.20 -7.09
CA LEU A 3 9.21 16.77 -6.23
C LEU A 3 9.17 17.53 -4.89
N ASN A 4 10.26 18.20 -4.51
CA ASN A 4 10.40 18.96 -3.26
C ASN A 4 10.19 18.08 -2.02
N LEU A 5 10.76 16.87 -2.01
CA LEU A 5 10.62 15.90 -0.93
C LEU A 5 11.81 15.88 0.03
N ALA A 6 12.95 16.44 -0.39
CA ALA A 6 14.18 16.43 0.41
C ALA A 6 13.96 17.00 1.83
N GLY A 7 14.40 16.27 2.84
CA GLY A 7 14.30 16.65 4.25
C GLY A 7 12.96 16.32 4.92
N ARG A 8 11.94 15.88 4.17
CA ARG A 8 10.67 15.40 4.74
C ARG A 8 10.85 14.08 5.48
N THR A 9 9.88 13.76 6.31
CA THR A 9 9.82 12.50 7.09
C THR A 9 8.64 11.66 6.63
N ALA A 10 8.85 10.35 6.48
CA ALA A 10 7.82 9.40 6.09
C ALA A 10 7.78 8.18 7.00
N LEU A 11 6.57 7.64 7.20
CA LEU A 11 6.35 6.30 7.74
C LEU A 11 5.70 5.44 6.65
N VAL A 12 6.34 4.31 6.31
CA VAL A 12 5.79 3.33 5.36
C VAL A 12 5.51 2.04 6.11
N THR A 13 4.23 1.64 6.21
CA THR A 13 3.85 0.43 6.94
C THR A 13 3.98 -0.83 6.11
N GLY A 14 4.37 -1.96 6.73
CA GLY A 14 4.58 -3.23 6.03
C GLY A 14 5.67 -3.14 4.96
N ALA A 15 6.73 -2.37 5.23
CA ALA A 15 7.76 -2.04 4.26
C ALA A 15 9.01 -2.95 4.34
N HIS A 16 9.00 -3.98 5.17
CA HIS A 16 10.12 -4.93 5.30
C HIS A 16 10.34 -5.77 4.03
N ARG A 17 9.43 -5.74 3.05
CA ARG A 17 9.54 -6.43 1.75
C ARG A 17 8.61 -5.85 0.68
N GLY A 18 8.71 -6.39 -0.53
CA GLY A 18 7.75 -6.15 -1.61
C GLY A 18 7.56 -4.68 -1.98
N THR A 19 6.32 -4.32 -2.27
CA THR A 19 5.94 -2.97 -2.71
C THR A 19 6.25 -1.91 -1.65
N GLY A 20 6.04 -2.22 -0.36
CA GLY A 20 6.35 -1.28 0.72
C GLY A 20 7.84 -0.92 0.77
N ARG A 21 8.74 -1.89 0.56
CA ARG A 21 10.18 -1.64 0.49
C ARG A 21 10.56 -0.79 -0.72
N ALA A 22 9.94 -1.05 -1.87
CA ALA A 22 10.15 -0.23 -3.08
C ALA A 22 9.69 1.23 -2.85
N ILE A 23 8.55 1.44 -2.19
CA ILE A 23 8.06 2.77 -1.82
C ILE A 23 9.03 3.47 -0.86
N ALA A 24 9.51 2.78 0.17
CA ALA A 24 10.49 3.32 1.11
C ALA A 24 11.79 3.73 0.39
N ALA A 25 12.27 2.91 -0.53
CA ALA A 25 13.46 3.19 -1.33
C ALA A 25 13.27 4.39 -2.27
N ALA A 26 12.14 4.50 -2.97
CA ALA A 26 11.84 5.61 -3.87
C ALA A 26 11.74 6.94 -3.10
N LEU A 27 11.07 6.97 -1.96
CA LEU A 27 11.02 8.15 -1.10
C LEU A 27 12.40 8.54 -0.59
N ALA A 28 13.23 7.57 -0.17
CA ALA A 28 14.58 7.85 0.31
C ALA A 28 15.50 8.39 -0.81
N GLN A 29 15.33 7.95 -2.06
CA GLN A 29 16.05 8.49 -3.22
C GLN A 29 15.74 9.97 -3.46
N GLU A 30 14.53 10.42 -3.11
CA GLU A 30 14.14 11.84 -3.15
C GLU A 30 14.56 12.62 -1.90
N GLY A 31 15.38 12.03 -1.02
CA GLY A 31 15.91 12.67 0.18
C GLY A 31 14.96 12.68 1.39
N VAL A 32 13.93 11.85 1.39
CA VAL A 32 13.02 11.66 2.52
C VAL A 32 13.68 10.79 3.59
N LYS A 33 13.54 11.16 4.85
CA LYS A 33 13.89 10.31 6.01
C LYS A 33 12.76 9.33 6.23
N VAL A 34 13.02 8.04 6.06
CA VAL A 34 11.97 7.01 6.06
C VAL A 34 12.04 6.15 7.31
N TRP A 35 10.96 6.08 8.07
CA TRP A 35 10.68 5.02 9.01
C TRP A 35 10.11 3.83 8.23
N LEU A 36 10.89 2.77 8.13
CA LEU A 36 10.53 1.55 7.44
C LEU A 36 9.93 0.58 8.46
N HIS A 37 8.61 0.43 8.45
CA HIS A 37 7.92 -0.40 9.42
C HIS A 37 7.81 -1.86 8.96
N GLY A 38 8.06 -2.77 9.91
CA GLY A 38 7.86 -4.21 9.79
C GLY A 38 7.45 -4.83 11.12
N PHE A 39 7.27 -6.14 11.13
CA PHE A 39 6.78 -6.90 12.30
C PHE A 39 7.86 -7.71 13.00
N GLU A 40 8.99 -7.94 12.35
CA GLU A 40 10.11 -8.74 12.85
C GLU A 40 11.41 -7.92 12.75
N ALA A 41 12.16 -7.84 13.84
CA ALA A 41 13.34 -7.00 13.95
C ALA A 41 14.37 -7.31 12.85
N GLY A 42 14.87 -8.52 12.76
CA GLY A 42 15.91 -8.88 11.79
C GLY A 42 15.50 -8.65 10.33
N ALA A 43 14.25 -8.96 9.96
CA ALA A 43 13.75 -8.73 8.61
C ALA A 43 13.56 -7.23 8.31
N THR A 44 13.14 -6.43 9.30
CA THR A 44 12.93 -4.99 9.16
C THR A 44 14.26 -4.25 9.06
N GLU A 45 15.24 -4.62 9.88
CA GLU A 45 16.60 -4.07 9.83
C GLU A 45 17.28 -4.37 8.49
N ALA A 46 17.22 -5.64 8.04
CA ALA A 46 17.76 -6.04 6.74
C ALA A 46 17.08 -5.30 5.57
N ALA A 47 15.79 -5.00 5.67
CA ALA A 47 15.08 -4.24 4.65
C ALA A 47 15.56 -2.79 4.52
N CYS A 48 16.16 -2.21 5.55
CA CYS A 48 16.76 -0.87 5.51
C CYS A 48 18.12 -0.86 4.78
N GLU A 49 18.77 -2.01 4.64
CA GLU A 49 20.05 -2.09 3.95
C GLU A 49 19.95 -1.58 2.51
N GLY A 50 20.88 -0.69 2.14
CA GLY A 50 20.92 -0.06 0.81
C GLY A 50 19.86 1.04 0.59
N ILE A 51 19.05 1.41 1.58
CA ILE A 51 18.11 2.52 1.51
C ILE A 51 18.66 3.70 2.34
N PRO A 52 19.10 4.80 1.71
CA PRO A 52 19.73 5.93 2.41
C PRO A 52 18.80 6.53 3.47
N GLY A 53 19.27 6.65 4.71
CA GLY A 53 18.52 7.30 5.79
C GLY A 53 17.29 6.56 6.29
N ALA A 54 17.05 5.33 5.84
CA ALA A 54 15.97 4.51 6.35
C ALA A 54 16.26 4.05 7.78
N GLN A 55 15.26 4.12 8.64
CA GLN A 55 15.31 3.66 10.02
C GLN A 55 14.29 2.55 10.24
N PRO A 56 14.67 1.42 10.84
CA PRO A 56 13.74 0.35 11.11
C PRO A 56 12.77 0.74 12.22
N LEU A 57 11.50 0.40 12.05
CA LEU A 57 10.47 0.52 13.07
C LEU A 57 9.74 -0.81 13.18
N VAL A 58 9.91 -1.50 14.28
CA VAL A 58 9.32 -2.82 14.54
C VAL A 58 8.20 -2.67 15.53
N ASN A 59 6.98 -2.97 15.11
CA ASN A 59 5.80 -2.87 15.96
C ASN A 59 4.61 -3.64 15.39
N ALA A 60 3.61 -3.94 16.21
CA ALA A 60 2.28 -4.37 15.76
C ALA A 60 1.41 -3.14 15.42
N LEU A 61 0.33 -3.34 14.66
CA LEU A 61 -0.63 -2.28 14.31
C LEU A 61 -2.07 -2.67 14.67
N ASP A 62 -2.23 -3.70 15.51
CA ASP A 62 -3.49 -4.38 15.81
C ASP A 62 -4.20 -3.85 17.07
N SER A 63 -3.57 -2.94 17.81
CA SER A 63 -4.13 -2.38 19.03
C SER A 63 -3.70 -0.94 19.26
N ASP A 64 -4.45 -0.20 20.06
CA ASP A 64 -4.11 1.17 20.46
C ASP A 64 -2.81 1.20 21.30
N ALA A 65 -2.58 0.16 22.11
CA ALA A 65 -1.35 0.03 22.89
C ALA A 65 -0.12 -0.11 21.99
N ALA A 66 -0.19 -0.98 20.98
CA ALA A 66 0.88 -1.13 20.00
C ALA A 66 1.16 0.17 19.25
N VAL A 67 0.11 0.88 18.82
CA VAL A 67 0.29 2.19 18.15
C VAL A 67 0.88 3.24 19.10
N ALA A 68 0.54 3.23 20.39
CA ALA A 68 1.15 4.14 21.36
C ALA A 68 2.67 3.88 21.51
N GLU A 69 3.10 2.62 21.51
CA GLU A 69 4.53 2.26 21.50
C GLU A 69 5.22 2.78 20.23
N LEU A 70 4.58 2.63 19.06
CA LEU A 70 5.08 3.17 17.79
C LEU A 70 5.26 4.69 17.86
N LEU A 71 4.28 5.41 18.40
CA LEU A 71 4.36 6.86 18.58
C LEU A 71 5.52 7.27 19.48
N ALA A 72 5.79 6.51 20.55
CA ALA A 72 6.92 6.76 21.45
C ALA A 72 8.27 6.65 20.71
N VAL A 73 8.41 5.69 19.78
CA VAL A 73 9.61 5.56 18.94
C VAL A 73 9.77 6.74 17.98
N LEU A 74 8.68 7.21 17.37
CA LEU A 74 8.70 8.37 16.45
C LEU A 74 9.06 9.68 17.17
N GLY A 75 8.90 9.76 18.50
CA GLY A 75 9.16 10.96 19.29
C GLY A 75 8.22 12.13 18.92
N ASP A 76 8.64 13.36 19.18
CA ASP A 76 7.79 14.55 19.01
C ASP A 76 7.90 15.22 17.63
N SER A 77 8.80 14.75 16.77
CA SER A 77 8.99 15.34 15.43
C SER A 77 7.73 15.25 14.57
N PRO A 78 7.43 16.26 13.74
CA PRO A 78 6.37 16.16 12.73
C PRO A 78 6.59 14.99 11.80
N LEU A 79 5.49 14.45 11.27
CA LEU A 79 5.48 13.46 10.21
C LEU A 79 4.83 14.08 8.96
N ASP A 80 5.56 14.09 7.84
CA ASP A 80 5.05 14.68 6.61
C ASP A 80 4.22 13.68 5.79
N ILE A 81 4.64 12.40 5.78
CA ILE A 81 4.07 11.40 4.88
C ILE A 81 3.77 10.13 5.66
N LEU A 82 2.51 9.68 5.61
CA LEU A 82 2.08 8.36 6.07
C LEU A 82 1.65 7.53 4.86
N VAL A 83 2.33 6.41 4.64
CA VAL A 83 1.94 5.42 3.64
C VAL A 83 1.40 4.18 4.34
N ASN A 84 0.08 4.00 4.33
CA ASN A 84 -0.59 2.81 4.82
C ASN A 84 -0.53 1.72 3.74
N ASN A 85 0.63 1.06 3.64
CA ASN A 85 0.86 -0.05 2.72
C ASN A 85 0.55 -1.40 3.36
N TYR A 86 0.65 -1.53 4.70
CA TYR A 86 0.34 -2.79 5.37
C TYR A 86 -1.06 -3.28 5.02
N GLY A 87 -1.13 -4.52 4.66
CA GLY A 87 -2.34 -5.23 4.32
C GLY A 87 -2.00 -6.54 3.62
N ARG A 88 -2.93 -7.48 3.63
CA ARG A 88 -2.76 -8.76 2.95
C ARG A 88 -4.07 -9.30 2.44
N ALA A 89 -4.01 -10.09 1.39
CA ALA A 89 -5.08 -10.95 0.95
C ALA A 89 -4.93 -12.32 1.62
N SER A 90 -6.00 -12.89 2.11
CA SER A 90 -6.06 -14.30 2.44
C SER A 90 -7.01 -15.02 1.49
N ARG A 91 -6.82 -16.33 1.32
CA ARG A 91 -7.78 -17.14 0.57
C ARG A 91 -9.03 -17.32 1.40
N GLY A 92 -10.18 -17.15 0.78
CA GLY A 92 -11.45 -17.35 1.43
C GLY A 92 -12.57 -17.43 0.40
N ALA A 93 -13.68 -18.00 0.81
CA ALA A 93 -14.88 -18.13 0.01
C ALA A 93 -16.07 -17.58 0.80
N LEU A 94 -17.16 -17.26 0.11
CA LEU A 94 -18.40 -16.89 0.78
C LEU A 94 -19.02 -18.07 1.54
N SER A 95 -18.80 -19.28 1.04
CA SER A 95 -19.33 -20.49 1.64
C SER A 95 -18.23 -21.58 1.70
N PRO A 96 -17.98 -22.22 2.87
CA PRO A 96 -18.62 -21.91 4.16
C PRO A 96 -18.16 -20.54 4.70
N PHE A 97 -19.10 -19.79 5.25
CA PHE A 97 -18.81 -18.51 5.90
C PHE A 97 -18.06 -18.72 7.21
N LYS A 98 -16.98 -17.98 7.41
CA LYS A 98 -16.18 -17.94 8.62
C LYS A 98 -15.99 -16.51 9.07
N GLU A 99 -16.69 -16.10 10.10
CA GLU A 99 -16.65 -14.74 10.63
C GLU A 99 -15.21 -14.26 10.93
N ALA A 100 -14.38 -15.12 11.49
CA ALA A 100 -13.00 -14.80 11.83
C ALA A 100 -12.17 -14.35 10.60
N ASP A 101 -12.39 -14.98 9.44
CA ASP A 101 -11.68 -14.59 8.21
C ASP A 101 -12.07 -13.16 7.76
N TRP A 102 -13.33 -12.77 7.95
CA TRP A 102 -13.83 -11.42 7.64
C TRP A 102 -13.28 -10.39 8.61
N LEU A 103 -13.34 -10.67 9.91
CA LEU A 103 -12.82 -9.78 10.96
C LEU A 103 -11.32 -9.56 10.78
N GLU A 104 -10.57 -10.62 10.48
CA GLU A 104 -9.14 -10.51 10.20
C GLU A 104 -8.84 -9.62 8.99
N MET A 105 -9.57 -9.78 7.88
CA MET A 105 -9.37 -8.94 6.70
C MET A 105 -9.70 -7.46 6.98
N TYR A 106 -10.70 -7.20 7.80
CA TYR A 106 -11.02 -5.84 8.23
C TYR A 106 -9.95 -5.27 9.14
N GLU A 107 -9.47 -6.02 10.13
CA GLU A 107 -8.40 -5.58 11.04
C GLU A 107 -7.14 -5.21 10.26
N VAL A 108 -6.67 -6.11 9.41
CA VAL A 108 -5.40 -5.96 8.71
C VAL A 108 -5.44 -4.90 7.62
N ASN A 109 -6.56 -4.74 6.89
CA ASN A 109 -6.62 -3.89 5.71
C ASN A 109 -7.34 -2.54 5.93
N VAL A 110 -8.06 -2.37 7.03
CA VAL A 110 -8.86 -1.16 7.30
C VAL A 110 -8.53 -0.57 8.65
N LEU A 111 -8.74 -1.34 9.74
CA LEU A 111 -8.62 -0.81 11.10
C LEU A 111 -7.20 -0.42 11.45
N SER A 112 -6.20 -1.19 11.02
CA SER A 112 -4.79 -0.82 11.17
C SER A 112 -4.47 0.55 10.56
N ALA A 113 -4.94 0.81 9.33
CA ALA A 113 -4.74 2.09 8.64
C ALA A 113 -5.53 3.23 9.32
N ALA A 114 -6.77 2.99 9.71
CA ALA A 114 -7.61 3.97 10.38
C ALA A 114 -7.03 4.37 11.75
N ARG A 115 -6.67 3.37 12.57
CA ARG A 115 -6.07 3.54 13.89
C ARG A 115 -4.78 4.34 13.82
N LEU A 116 -3.86 3.94 12.92
CA LEU A 116 -2.58 4.61 12.77
C LEU A 116 -2.73 6.03 12.23
N SER A 117 -3.59 6.24 11.23
CA SER A 117 -3.86 7.58 10.70
C SER A 117 -4.45 8.51 11.75
N SER A 118 -5.37 8.02 12.58
CA SER A 118 -5.96 8.79 13.68
C SER A 118 -4.90 9.16 14.73
N ALA A 119 -4.09 8.19 15.15
CA ALA A 119 -3.08 8.40 16.18
C ALA A 119 -1.95 9.35 15.72
N LEU A 120 -1.61 9.34 14.42
CA LEU A 120 -0.59 10.22 13.83
C LEU A 120 -1.12 11.60 13.40
N MET A 121 -2.42 11.86 13.53
CA MET A 121 -3.02 13.12 13.08
C MET A 121 -2.33 14.36 13.65
N PRO A 122 -2.01 14.46 14.96
CA PRO A 122 -1.32 15.63 15.50
C PRO A 122 0.06 15.89 14.83
N LYS A 123 0.77 14.82 14.46
CA LYS A 123 2.08 14.94 13.78
C LYS A 123 1.93 15.39 12.33
N LEU A 124 0.90 14.90 11.64
CA LEU A 124 0.58 15.27 10.27
C LEU A 124 0.07 16.71 10.17
N GLU A 125 -0.69 17.18 11.16
CA GLU A 125 -1.17 18.57 11.28
C GLU A 125 -0.02 19.55 11.59
N ALA A 126 0.98 19.11 12.32
CA ALA A 126 2.19 19.90 12.59
C ALA A 126 3.10 20.04 11.36
N SER A 127 2.89 19.24 10.33
CA SER A 127 3.60 19.32 9.05
C SER A 127 2.97 20.38 8.14
N PRO A 128 3.76 21.21 7.43
CA PRO A 128 3.24 22.13 6.41
C PRO A 128 2.73 21.40 5.15
N ALA A 129 2.98 20.10 5.04
CA ALA A 129 2.71 19.31 3.84
C ALA A 129 2.25 17.88 4.15
N GLY A 130 1.33 17.69 5.08
CA GLY A 130 0.82 16.39 5.50
C GLY A 130 0.24 15.58 4.32
N ARG A 131 0.64 14.31 4.20
CA ARG A 131 0.18 13.37 3.17
C ARG A 131 -0.18 12.03 3.80
N ILE A 132 -1.36 11.52 3.49
CA ILE A 132 -1.78 10.15 3.83
C ILE A 132 -2.07 9.43 2.52
N ILE A 133 -1.38 8.33 2.28
CA ILE A 133 -1.52 7.52 1.06
C ILE A 133 -1.86 6.10 1.47
N HIS A 134 -3.03 5.63 1.04
CA HIS A 134 -3.46 4.25 1.28
C HIS A 134 -3.12 3.36 0.07
N LEU A 135 -2.60 2.15 0.32
CA LEU A 135 -2.44 1.12 -0.71
C LEU A 135 -3.70 0.27 -0.75
N GLY A 136 -4.49 0.51 -1.79
CA GLY A 136 -5.69 -0.23 -2.14
C GLY A 136 -5.44 -1.35 -3.13
N THR A 137 -6.43 -1.61 -3.97
CA THR A 137 -6.39 -2.55 -5.11
C THR A 137 -7.48 -2.15 -6.11
N ILE A 138 -7.29 -2.44 -7.38
CA ILE A 138 -8.39 -2.36 -8.37
C ILE A 138 -9.58 -3.26 -8.00
N GLY A 139 -9.36 -4.28 -7.18
CA GLY A 139 -10.41 -5.14 -6.65
C GLY A 139 -11.45 -4.43 -5.78
N SER A 140 -11.19 -3.19 -5.31
CA SER A 140 -12.20 -2.36 -4.65
C SER A 140 -13.29 -1.86 -5.61
N THR A 141 -13.01 -1.81 -6.93
CA THR A 141 -13.96 -1.39 -7.97
C THR A 141 -14.34 -2.54 -8.92
N LYS A 142 -13.48 -3.54 -9.09
CA LYS A 142 -13.69 -4.75 -9.90
C LYS A 142 -13.34 -5.99 -9.07
N PRO A 143 -14.17 -6.35 -8.07
CA PRO A 143 -13.91 -7.51 -7.23
C PRO A 143 -14.02 -8.81 -8.04
N ALA A 144 -13.17 -9.80 -7.71
CA ALA A 144 -13.30 -11.15 -8.19
C ALA A 144 -14.16 -12.00 -7.24
N ALA A 145 -14.62 -13.15 -7.69
CA ALA A 145 -15.41 -14.08 -6.87
C ALA A 145 -14.58 -14.72 -5.74
N GLU A 146 -13.29 -14.88 -5.97
CA GLU A 146 -12.36 -15.34 -4.95
C GLU A 146 -12.06 -14.22 -3.96
N ASN A 147 -11.89 -14.55 -2.69
CA ASN A 147 -11.52 -13.64 -1.61
C ASN A 147 -12.50 -12.45 -1.38
N PRO A 148 -13.82 -12.68 -1.28
CA PRO A 148 -14.81 -11.60 -1.15
C PRO A 148 -14.58 -10.74 0.09
N HIS A 149 -14.14 -11.32 1.22
CA HIS A 149 -13.80 -10.62 2.46
C HIS A 149 -12.64 -9.63 2.27
N TYR A 150 -11.62 -9.98 1.50
CA TYR A 150 -10.52 -9.08 1.15
C TYR A 150 -10.99 -7.89 0.31
N TYR A 151 -11.77 -8.15 -0.75
CA TYR A 151 -12.28 -7.07 -1.60
C TYR A 151 -13.28 -6.17 -0.88
N ALA A 152 -14.09 -6.73 0.02
CA ALA A 152 -14.97 -5.94 0.88
C ALA A 152 -14.16 -5.01 1.80
N ALA A 153 -13.10 -5.52 2.45
CA ALA A 153 -12.21 -4.71 3.27
C ALA A 153 -11.50 -3.61 2.46
N LYS A 154 -10.97 -3.94 1.28
CA LYS A 154 -10.33 -2.94 0.41
C LYS A 154 -11.31 -1.92 -0.17
N GLY A 155 -12.57 -2.30 -0.39
CA GLY A 155 -13.66 -1.37 -0.70
C GLY A 155 -13.94 -0.41 0.44
N ALA A 156 -13.96 -0.91 1.68
CA ALA A 156 -14.10 -0.08 2.88
C ALA A 156 -12.93 0.90 3.04
N LEU A 157 -11.67 0.47 2.78
CA LEU A 157 -10.51 1.36 2.80
C LEU A 157 -10.63 2.48 1.74
N ALA A 158 -11.15 2.16 0.56
CA ALA A 158 -11.40 3.15 -0.49
C ALA A 158 -12.44 4.21 -0.05
N THR A 159 -13.53 3.77 0.56
CA THR A 159 -14.55 4.66 1.15
C THR A 159 -13.98 5.50 2.29
N LEU A 160 -13.18 4.89 3.18
CA LEU A 160 -12.51 5.57 4.28
C LEU A 160 -11.59 6.69 3.76
N THR A 161 -10.86 6.45 2.66
CA THR A 161 -9.99 7.46 2.02
C THR A 161 -10.77 8.73 1.66
N VAL A 162 -11.91 8.58 1.02
CA VAL A 162 -12.77 9.71 0.61
C VAL A 162 -13.36 10.41 1.84
N SER A 163 -13.85 9.65 2.82
CA SER A 163 -14.40 10.20 4.07
C SER A 163 -13.35 10.99 4.86
N MET A 164 -12.13 10.45 4.99
CA MET A 164 -11.02 11.15 5.63
C MET A 164 -10.65 12.43 4.88
N ALA A 165 -10.62 12.40 3.55
CA ALA A 165 -10.35 13.59 2.76
C ALA A 165 -11.39 14.70 3.03
N GLN A 166 -12.66 14.34 3.15
CA GLN A 166 -13.71 15.31 3.50
C GLN A 166 -13.52 15.88 4.91
N SER A 167 -13.23 15.03 5.89
CA SER A 167 -13.05 15.46 7.29
C SER A 167 -11.82 16.36 7.48
N LEU A 168 -10.81 16.24 6.61
CA LEU A 168 -9.56 17.01 6.64
C LEU A 168 -9.57 18.22 5.69
N ALA A 169 -10.74 18.60 5.17
CA ALA A 169 -10.89 19.79 4.34
C ALA A 169 -10.38 21.04 5.08
N GLY A 170 -9.53 21.83 4.42
CA GLY A 170 -8.96 23.06 4.99
C GLY A 170 -7.73 22.88 5.88
N THR A 171 -7.36 21.65 6.27
CA THR A 171 -6.18 21.39 7.13
C THR A 171 -4.83 21.45 6.41
N GLY A 172 -4.84 21.40 5.07
CA GLY A 172 -3.59 21.26 4.30
C GLY A 172 -3.16 19.81 4.06
N ILE A 173 -3.67 18.84 4.82
CA ILE A 173 -3.39 17.41 4.63
C ILE A 173 -4.08 16.89 3.38
N ARG A 174 -3.41 16.05 2.61
CA ARG A 174 -4.00 15.35 1.45
C ARG A 174 -4.09 13.87 1.73
N VAL A 175 -5.24 13.29 1.42
CA VAL A 175 -5.50 11.85 1.57
C VAL A 175 -5.87 11.30 0.21
N ASN A 176 -5.13 10.28 -0.25
CA ASN A 176 -5.40 9.61 -1.52
C ASN A 176 -5.16 8.10 -1.41
N LEU A 177 -5.68 7.34 -2.36
CA LEU A 177 -5.46 5.91 -2.44
C LEU A 177 -4.86 5.55 -3.80
N VAL A 178 -3.81 4.73 -3.77
CA VAL A 178 -3.26 4.06 -4.96
C VAL A 178 -3.90 2.68 -5.06
N ALA A 179 -4.49 2.37 -6.21
CA ALA A 179 -5.16 1.10 -6.49
C ALA A 179 -4.41 0.34 -7.60
N PRO A 180 -3.42 -0.49 -7.23
CA PRO A 180 -2.68 -1.28 -8.21
C PRO A 180 -3.52 -2.40 -8.82
N GLY A 181 -3.15 -2.79 -10.03
CA GLY A 181 -3.45 -4.10 -10.60
C GLY A 181 -2.61 -5.19 -9.92
N ILE A 182 -2.36 -6.28 -10.65
CA ILE A 182 -1.45 -7.31 -10.15
C ILE A 182 0.00 -6.84 -10.27
N ILE A 183 0.76 -6.93 -9.16
CA ILE A 183 2.14 -6.47 -9.05
C ILE A 183 3.07 -7.70 -9.10
N ARG A 184 4.19 -7.60 -9.80
CA ARG A 184 5.23 -8.63 -9.85
C ARG A 184 6.03 -8.65 -8.55
N THR A 185 5.53 -9.38 -7.57
CA THR A 185 6.25 -9.76 -6.35
C THR A 185 6.70 -11.20 -6.42
N ASP A 186 7.67 -11.58 -5.59
CA ASP A 186 8.19 -12.94 -5.59
C ASP A 186 7.07 -13.96 -5.32
N GLU A 187 6.17 -13.64 -4.38
CA GLU A 187 5.01 -14.47 -4.04
C GLU A 187 4.02 -14.60 -5.23
N VAL A 188 3.85 -13.52 -6.01
CA VAL A 188 2.98 -13.54 -7.19
C VAL A 188 3.61 -14.37 -8.31
N VAL A 189 4.92 -14.24 -8.52
CA VAL A 189 5.67 -15.06 -9.49
C VAL A 189 5.56 -16.54 -9.14
N GLU A 190 5.81 -16.91 -7.89
CA GLU A 190 5.68 -18.29 -7.41
C GLU A 190 4.25 -18.82 -7.57
N MET A 191 3.26 -18.04 -7.16
CA MET A 191 1.84 -18.41 -7.26
C MET A 191 1.41 -18.64 -8.71
N LEU A 192 1.78 -17.76 -9.64
CA LEU A 192 1.41 -17.86 -11.04
C LEU A 192 2.15 -19.02 -11.74
N THR A 193 3.43 -19.22 -11.43
CA THR A 193 4.21 -20.35 -11.96
C THR A 193 3.63 -21.68 -11.47
N ALA A 194 3.28 -21.79 -10.19
CA ALA A 194 2.64 -22.98 -9.66
C ALA A 194 1.25 -23.23 -10.28
N ARG A 195 0.49 -22.15 -10.56
CA ARG A 195 -0.79 -22.24 -11.25
C ARG A 195 -0.61 -22.73 -12.69
N ALA A 196 0.39 -22.23 -13.41
CA ALA A 196 0.73 -22.66 -14.77
C ALA A 196 1.11 -24.16 -14.80
N ALA A 197 1.98 -24.59 -13.88
CA ALA A 197 2.36 -26.01 -13.76
C ALA A 197 1.16 -26.92 -13.55
N LYS A 198 0.23 -26.56 -12.63
CA LYS A 198 -1.01 -27.31 -12.38
C LYS A 198 -1.94 -27.36 -13.61
N ALA A 199 -1.88 -26.35 -14.46
CA ALA A 199 -2.66 -26.29 -15.71
C ALA A 199 -1.97 -26.99 -16.90
N GLY A 200 -0.78 -27.58 -16.72
CA GLY A 200 0.02 -28.19 -17.77
C GLY A 200 0.59 -27.19 -18.79
N LEU A 201 0.77 -25.93 -18.37
CA LEU A 201 1.32 -24.85 -19.19
C LEU A 201 2.83 -24.74 -18.99
N ALA A 202 3.52 -23.98 -19.87
CA ALA A 202 4.93 -23.63 -19.70
C ALA A 202 5.13 -22.84 -18.39
N THR A 203 6.29 -23.08 -17.73
CA THR A 203 6.60 -22.52 -16.41
C THR A 203 7.75 -21.50 -16.44
N ASP A 204 8.30 -21.21 -17.60
CA ASP A 204 9.22 -20.08 -17.77
C ASP A 204 8.43 -18.76 -17.60
N TRP A 205 9.05 -17.78 -16.95
CA TRP A 205 8.36 -16.56 -16.56
C TRP A 205 7.71 -15.81 -17.74
N PRO A 206 8.37 -15.60 -18.89
CA PRO A 206 7.74 -14.90 -20.02
C PRO A 206 6.44 -15.57 -20.49
N SER A 207 6.41 -16.91 -20.55
CA SER A 207 5.22 -17.68 -20.95
C SER A 207 4.12 -17.59 -19.88
N VAL A 208 4.49 -17.68 -18.59
CA VAL A 208 3.55 -17.54 -17.47
C VAL A 208 2.94 -16.15 -17.45
N GLU A 209 3.73 -15.07 -17.56
CA GLU A 209 3.26 -13.71 -17.56
C GLU A 209 2.34 -13.40 -18.73
N ALA A 210 2.72 -13.82 -19.95
CA ALA A 210 1.90 -13.63 -21.14
C ALA A 210 0.56 -14.36 -21.03
N HIS A 211 0.54 -15.57 -20.46
CA HIS A 211 -0.71 -16.30 -20.22
C HIS A 211 -1.54 -15.64 -19.11
N ALA A 212 -0.91 -15.26 -18.00
CA ALA A 212 -1.59 -14.64 -16.87
C ALA A 212 -2.27 -13.33 -17.26
N THR A 213 -1.58 -12.47 -17.99
CA THR A 213 -2.10 -11.16 -18.42
C THR A 213 -3.12 -11.23 -19.56
N ARG A 214 -3.24 -12.37 -20.23
CA ARG A 214 -4.28 -12.61 -21.24
C ARG A 214 -5.52 -13.28 -20.65
N HIS A 215 -5.36 -14.18 -19.67
CA HIS A 215 -6.43 -15.09 -19.28
C HIS A 215 -6.82 -14.99 -17.79
N TRP A 216 -5.87 -14.75 -16.88
CA TRP A 216 -6.16 -14.74 -15.44
C TRP A 216 -6.33 -13.33 -14.88
N TYR A 217 -5.51 -12.40 -15.33
CA TYR A 217 -5.50 -11.00 -14.90
C TYR A 217 -5.35 -10.08 -16.13
N PRO A 218 -6.34 -10.08 -17.04
CA PRO A 218 -6.21 -9.37 -18.32
C PRO A 218 -6.00 -7.87 -18.09
N ASN A 219 -5.03 -7.33 -18.83
CA ASN A 219 -4.75 -5.90 -18.89
C ASN A 219 -4.24 -5.53 -20.30
N LEU A 220 -4.24 -4.24 -20.62
CA LEU A 220 -3.92 -3.76 -21.98
C LEU A 220 -2.40 -3.74 -22.26
N LEU A 221 -1.57 -3.73 -21.23
CA LEU A 221 -0.10 -3.69 -21.38
C LEU A 221 0.52 -5.08 -21.56
N GLY A 222 -0.21 -6.16 -21.27
CA GLY A 222 0.25 -7.54 -21.42
C GLY A 222 1.38 -7.95 -20.47
N ARG A 223 1.58 -7.23 -19.37
CA ARG A 223 2.55 -7.53 -18.32
C ARG A 223 2.02 -7.19 -16.94
N LEU A 224 2.67 -7.66 -15.89
CA LEU A 224 2.40 -7.22 -14.53
C LEU A 224 3.01 -5.84 -14.30
N ALA A 225 2.48 -5.13 -13.30
CA ALA A 225 3.12 -3.90 -12.81
C ALA A 225 4.40 -4.24 -12.03
N GLU A 226 5.45 -3.45 -12.19
CA GLU A 226 6.62 -3.53 -11.34
C GLU A 226 6.34 -2.81 -10.01
N ARG A 227 7.05 -3.22 -8.96
CA ARG A 227 6.91 -2.58 -7.62
C ARG A 227 7.29 -1.11 -7.68
N GLU A 228 8.29 -0.79 -8.48
CA GLU A 228 8.84 0.55 -8.70
C GLU A 228 7.82 1.47 -9.36
N GLU A 229 7.00 0.99 -10.28
CA GLU A 229 5.94 1.79 -10.92
C GLU A 229 4.88 2.24 -9.89
N VAL A 230 4.56 1.37 -8.92
CA VAL A 230 3.67 1.74 -7.81
C VAL A 230 4.36 2.72 -6.86
N ALA A 231 5.65 2.51 -6.58
CA ALA A 231 6.44 3.39 -5.73
C ALA A 231 6.57 4.80 -6.32
N ASP A 232 6.76 4.92 -7.62
CA ASP A 232 6.83 6.21 -8.34
C ASP A 232 5.53 7.01 -8.19
N LEU A 233 4.37 6.35 -8.34
CA LEU A 233 3.07 7.01 -8.15
C LEU A 233 2.87 7.45 -6.68
N VAL A 234 3.26 6.64 -5.72
CA VAL A 234 3.21 7.00 -4.29
C VAL A 234 4.13 8.19 -4.01
N THR A 235 5.33 8.19 -4.54
CA THR A 235 6.31 9.28 -4.39
C THR A 235 5.81 10.57 -5.01
N PHE A 236 5.18 10.49 -6.19
CA PHE A 236 4.50 11.65 -6.79
C PHE A 236 3.39 12.18 -5.89
N LEU A 237 2.52 11.32 -5.35
CA LEU A 237 1.43 11.72 -4.46
C LEU A 237 1.92 12.31 -3.13
N ALA A 238 3.09 11.90 -2.66
CA ALA A 238 3.74 12.46 -1.49
C ALA A 238 4.27 13.89 -1.73
N SER A 239 4.44 14.30 -2.97
CA SER A 239 5.09 15.55 -3.37
C SER A 239 4.15 16.76 -3.38
N ASP A 240 4.74 17.96 -3.53
CA ASP A 240 3.97 19.19 -3.74
C ASP A 240 3.32 19.25 -5.13
N ARG A 241 3.79 18.44 -6.08
CA ARG A 241 3.20 18.35 -7.43
C ARG A 241 1.80 17.75 -7.42
N ALA A 242 1.48 16.97 -6.39
CA ALA A 242 0.16 16.38 -6.19
C ALA A 242 -0.74 17.19 -5.23
N ALA A 243 -0.41 18.44 -4.92
CA ALA A 243 -1.12 19.25 -3.92
C ALA A 243 -2.63 19.44 -4.20
N PHE A 244 -3.08 19.32 -5.45
CA PHE A 244 -4.49 19.43 -5.83
C PHE A 244 -5.21 18.08 -5.89
N LEU A 245 -4.50 16.96 -5.66
CA LEU A 245 -5.09 15.63 -5.55
C LEU A 245 -5.52 15.36 -4.10
N HIS A 246 -6.82 15.18 -3.88
CA HIS A 246 -7.40 14.95 -2.56
C HIS A 246 -8.66 14.10 -2.67
N GLY A 247 -8.74 13.03 -1.88
CA GLY A 247 -9.85 12.08 -1.91
C GLY A 247 -9.89 11.23 -3.18
N GLN A 248 -8.79 11.09 -3.91
CA GLN A 248 -8.74 10.38 -5.17
C GLN A 248 -8.36 8.91 -5.00
N LEU A 249 -8.94 8.07 -5.84
CA LEU A 249 -8.58 6.67 -6.02
C LEU A 249 -7.84 6.54 -7.35
N LEU A 250 -6.50 6.52 -7.31
CA LEU A 250 -5.68 6.48 -8.52
C LEU A 250 -5.33 5.04 -8.86
N ARG A 251 -5.82 4.60 -10.02
CA ARG A 251 -5.51 3.26 -10.53
C ARG A 251 -4.17 3.25 -11.25
N ILE A 252 -3.39 2.19 -10.99
CA ILE A 252 -2.17 1.84 -11.71
C ILE A 252 -2.28 0.35 -12.07
N ASP A 253 -2.99 0.04 -13.15
CA ASP A 253 -3.50 -1.29 -13.44
C ASP A 253 -3.26 -1.75 -14.90
N GLY A 254 -2.50 -0.99 -15.69
CA GLY A 254 -2.25 -1.33 -17.08
C GLY A 254 -3.52 -1.41 -17.94
N GLY A 255 -4.62 -0.76 -17.53
CA GLY A 255 -5.90 -0.81 -18.23
C GLY A 255 -6.72 -2.07 -17.93
N ALA A 256 -6.47 -2.73 -16.79
CA ALA A 256 -7.25 -3.92 -16.38
C ALA A 256 -8.71 -3.62 -16.05
N VAL A 257 -9.01 -2.36 -15.67
CA VAL A 257 -10.37 -1.88 -15.35
C VAL A 257 -10.78 -0.83 -16.39
N PRO A 258 -11.41 -1.21 -17.51
CA PRO A 258 -11.75 -0.31 -18.60
C PRO A 258 -13.06 0.45 -18.29
N ILE A 259 -13.05 1.30 -17.28
CA ILE A 259 -14.20 2.16 -16.95
C ILE A 259 -13.80 3.65 -17.03
N VAL A 260 -14.72 4.46 -17.51
CA VAL A 260 -14.63 5.92 -17.42
C VAL A 260 -15.15 6.33 -16.05
N SER A 261 -14.32 6.98 -15.27
CA SER A 261 -14.66 7.42 -13.89
C SER A 261 -14.26 8.87 -13.69
#